data_d54b18b69ae20c26f5c43e174e1fba49
#
_entry.id   d54b18b69ae20c26f5c43e174e1fba49
#
_cell.length_a   1.000
_cell.length_b   1.000
_cell.length_c   1.000
_cell.angle_alpha   90.00
_cell.angle_beta   90.00
_cell.angle_gamma   90.00
#
_symmetry.space_group_name_H-M   'P 1'
#
loop_
_entity.id
_entity.type
_entity.pdbx_description
1 polymer ?
#
loop_
_entity_poly.entity_id
_entity_poly.type
_entity_poly.pdbx_seq_one_letter_code
_entity_poly.pdbx_strand_id
1 'polypeptide(L)'
;MAVTRCSRDELEGKVIDAHAHVGVSLKAYALVEYPYAQTVEGLYYRQLAGGVDVNVVFPFSADLYFDPARLMEGEVTLAREPLSPCPYAVENRLVVRELFDYCPEISRRFLPFVCIDPGRAVAEQINQLEKLERDYPIYGIKVNPVACQSHVTELLRRGRAFLDFARERDIPFLFHATTLPGEEYSQAADVFPIVERRPELRFCFAHCLLFHREFLERADALSNVWVDTAAMKIQVEWLREETGKTVPASQLVDADYDDHMQVMRTLCERFPDTMIWGTDSPAYSYVCRRKQAEGKFYEFSLKGTYEDELAALHALPEALQQRVSNRNTLDFLFGRTH
;
A
#
# COMPACT_ATOMS: atom_id res chain seq x y z
N MET A 1 19.65 -22.36 4.70
CA MET A 1 18.78 -22.35 5.90
C MET A 1 17.54 -21.56 5.54
N ALA A 2 16.33 -22.05 5.86
CA ALA A 2 15.12 -21.28 5.64
C ALA A 2 15.21 -19.95 6.42
N VAL A 3 14.84 -18.83 5.76
CA VAL A 3 14.82 -17.52 6.40
C VAL A 3 13.64 -17.49 7.37
N THR A 4 13.92 -17.21 8.64
CA THR A 4 12.87 -17.14 9.66
C THR A 4 12.17 -15.78 9.66
N ARG A 5 10.86 -15.79 9.87
CA ARG A 5 10.06 -14.58 10.03
C ARG A 5 10.49 -13.82 11.30
N CYS A 6 10.57 -12.48 11.23
CA CYS A 6 10.76 -11.65 12.42
C CYS A 6 9.55 -11.78 13.35
N SER A 7 9.80 -11.82 14.64
CA SER A 7 8.75 -11.80 15.67
C SER A 7 8.35 -10.36 16.00
N ARG A 8 7.23 -10.19 16.69
CA ARG A 8 6.77 -8.90 17.23
C ARG A 8 7.84 -8.28 18.13
N ASP A 9 8.41 -9.07 19.06
CA ASP A 9 9.39 -8.60 20.06
C ASP A 9 10.67 -8.06 19.42
N GLU A 10 11.11 -8.63 18.29
CA GLU A 10 12.27 -8.15 17.54
C GLU A 10 12.04 -6.77 16.90
N LEU A 11 10.78 -6.36 16.75
CA LEU A 11 10.37 -5.12 16.12
C LEU A 11 9.87 -4.06 17.11
N GLU A 12 9.76 -4.40 18.40
CA GLU A 12 9.38 -3.42 19.42
C GLU A 12 10.34 -2.24 19.49
N GLY A 13 9.79 -1.04 19.62
CA GLY A 13 10.54 0.22 19.71
C GLY A 13 11.20 0.67 18.41
N LYS A 14 11.03 -0.05 17.30
CA LYS A 14 11.57 0.33 15.97
C LYS A 14 10.64 1.26 15.23
N VAL A 15 11.19 2.19 14.45
CA VAL A 15 10.43 2.99 13.50
C VAL A 15 10.15 2.13 12.26
N ILE A 16 8.88 1.86 11.99
CA ILE A 16 8.42 1.00 10.90
C ILE A 16 7.65 1.84 9.88
N ASP A 17 8.15 1.87 8.64
CA ASP A 17 7.40 2.35 7.48
C ASP A 17 6.47 1.23 7.01
N ALA A 18 5.16 1.42 7.16
CA ALA A 18 4.15 0.40 6.87
C ALA A 18 3.81 0.28 5.38
N HIS A 19 4.38 1.13 4.49
CA HIS A 19 3.96 1.21 3.10
C HIS A 19 5.09 1.70 2.19
N ALA A 20 5.77 0.79 1.52
CA ALA A 20 6.76 1.13 0.51
C ALA A 20 6.75 0.12 -0.66
N HIS A 21 7.04 0.61 -1.86
CA HIS A 21 7.13 -0.22 -3.05
C HIS A 21 8.57 -0.49 -3.45
N VAL A 22 8.86 -1.70 -3.94
CA VAL A 22 10.15 -2.05 -4.55
C VAL A 22 9.92 -2.78 -5.87
N GLY A 23 10.89 -2.71 -6.77
CA GLY A 23 10.82 -3.26 -8.12
C GLY A 23 10.56 -2.19 -9.18
N VAL A 24 9.91 -2.57 -10.27
CA VAL A 24 9.65 -1.73 -11.44
C VAL A 24 8.18 -1.83 -11.83
N SER A 25 7.56 -0.72 -12.25
CA SER A 25 6.28 -0.70 -12.93
C SER A 25 6.46 -0.37 -14.40
N LEU A 26 6.27 -1.33 -15.27
CA LEU A 26 6.25 -1.12 -16.73
C LEU A 26 5.03 -0.27 -17.14
N LYS A 27 3.91 -0.45 -16.45
CA LYS A 27 2.70 0.36 -16.64
C LYS A 27 2.98 1.84 -16.37
N ALA A 28 3.57 2.17 -15.22
CA ALA A 28 3.93 3.55 -14.89
C ALA A 28 4.93 4.11 -15.92
N TYR A 29 5.96 3.34 -16.28
CA TYR A 29 6.90 3.72 -17.32
C TYR A 29 6.22 4.00 -18.67
N ALA A 30 5.33 3.11 -19.12
CA ALA A 30 4.61 3.25 -20.39
C ALA A 30 3.66 4.46 -20.39
N LEU A 31 3.04 4.78 -19.25
CA LEU A 31 2.16 5.93 -19.07
C LEU A 31 2.90 7.23 -18.74
N VAL A 32 4.23 7.21 -18.74
CA VAL A 32 5.08 8.37 -18.38
C VAL A 32 4.79 8.86 -16.95
N GLU A 33 4.59 7.91 -16.02
CA GLU A 33 4.42 8.18 -14.60
C GLU A 33 5.76 7.95 -13.88
N TYR A 34 6.22 8.93 -13.13
CA TYR A 34 7.47 8.85 -12.38
C TYR A 34 7.20 9.14 -10.90
N PRO A 35 7.82 8.42 -9.97
CA PRO A 35 8.81 7.34 -10.14
C PRO A 35 8.16 5.99 -10.50
N TYR A 36 8.84 5.21 -11.33
CA TYR A 36 8.37 3.89 -11.79
C TYR A 36 9.25 2.72 -11.30
N ALA A 37 10.29 3.01 -10.55
CA ALA A 37 11.22 2.01 -10.03
C ALA A 37 11.84 2.42 -8.70
N GLN A 38 12.08 1.43 -7.84
CA GLN A 38 12.88 1.55 -6.62
C GLN A 38 13.52 0.19 -6.33
N THR A 39 14.85 0.17 -6.08
CA THR A 39 15.54 -1.04 -5.61
C THR A 39 15.48 -1.15 -4.09
N VAL A 40 15.71 -2.36 -3.59
CA VAL A 40 15.85 -2.62 -2.14
C VAL A 40 16.99 -1.80 -1.53
N GLU A 41 18.15 -1.75 -2.20
CA GLU A 41 19.30 -0.95 -1.72
C GLU A 41 18.99 0.54 -1.73
N GLY A 42 18.31 1.05 -2.76
CA GLY A 42 17.93 2.45 -2.85
C GLY A 42 17.03 2.87 -1.68
N LEU A 43 16.04 2.02 -1.35
CA LEU A 43 15.18 2.22 -0.19
C LEU A 43 15.97 2.11 1.12
N TYR A 44 16.87 1.14 1.24
CA TYR A 44 17.70 0.95 2.41
C TYR A 44 18.56 2.19 2.74
N TYR A 45 19.17 2.82 1.74
CA TYR A 45 19.92 4.06 1.96
C TYR A 45 19.05 5.22 2.46
N ARG A 46 17.82 5.36 1.94
CA ARG A 46 16.88 6.38 2.42
C ARG A 46 16.42 6.09 3.85
N GLN A 47 16.12 4.83 4.13
CA GLN A 47 15.77 4.33 5.45
C GLN A 47 16.85 4.66 6.49
N LEU A 48 18.13 4.38 6.17
CA LEU A 48 19.25 4.71 7.06
C LEU A 48 19.38 6.22 7.29
N ALA A 49 19.30 7.02 6.21
CA ALA A 49 19.39 8.46 6.31
C ALA A 49 18.23 9.08 7.12
N GLY A 50 17.04 8.47 7.05
CA GLY A 50 15.84 8.92 7.75
C GLY A 50 15.64 8.38 9.16
N GLY A 51 16.52 7.48 9.64
CA GLY A 51 16.34 6.84 10.95
C GLY A 51 15.18 5.86 11.02
N VAL A 52 14.74 5.30 9.86
CA VAL A 52 13.72 4.26 9.79
C VAL A 52 14.39 2.90 9.95
N ASP A 53 13.85 2.05 10.81
CA ASP A 53 14.46 0.76 11.11
C ASP A 53 14.00 -0.35 10.17
N VAL A 54 12.72 -0.34 9.79
CA VAL A 54 12.08 -1.44 9.05
C VAL A 54 11.07 -0.88 8.05
N ASN A 55 10.97 -1.50 6.86
CA ASN A 55 9.94 -1.19 5.87
C ASN A 55 9.08 -2.42 5.57
N VAL A 56 7.78 -2.23 5.52
CA VAL A 56 6.87 -3.14 4.81
C VAL A 56 6.99 -2.83 3.33
N VAL A 57 7.33 -3.85 2.53
CA VAL A 57 7.60 -3.67 1.09
C VAL A 57 6.81 -4.64 0.22
N PHE A 58 6.42 -4.18 -0.95
CA PHE A 58 5.70 -4.97 -1.93
C PHE A 58 5.94 -4.45 -3.36
N PRO A 59 5.69 -5.27 -4.40
CA PRO A 59 5.83 -4.83 -5.80
C PRO A 59 4.80 -3.75 -6.18
N PHE A 60 5.03 -3.07 -7.31
CA PHE A 60 4.13 -2.02 -7.83
C PHE A 60 2.87 -2.61 -8.47
N SER A 61 3.02 -3.35 -9.56
CA SER A 61 1.91 -3.82 -10.40
C SER A 61 2.24 -5.15 -11.07
N ALA A 62 1.21 -5.86 -11.57
CA ALA A 62 1.33 -7.18 -12.21
C ALA A 62 1.63 -7.07 -13.71
N ASP A 63 2.52 -6.21 -14.12
CA ASP A 63 2.71 -5.82 -15.52
C ASP A 63 3.14 -6.96 -16.43
N LEU A 64 3.83 -7.98 -15.89
CA LEU A 64 4.32 -9.12 -16.67
C LEU A 64 3.24 -10.14 -17.05
N TYR A 65 2.04 -9.99 -16.51
CA TYR A 65 0.88 -10.81 -16.87
C TYR A 65 0.01 -10.14 -17.94
N PHE A 66 0.10 -8.82 -18.08
CA PHE A 66 -0.74 -8.03 -18.96
C PHE A 66 -0.04 -7.64 -20.28
N ASP A 67 -0.84 -7.23 -21.26
CA ASP A 67 -0.36 -6.80 -22.57
C ASP A 67 0.25 -5.38 -22.47
N PRO A 68 1.57 -5.21 -22.70
CA PRO A 68 2.22 -3.90 -22.57
C PRO A 68 1.67 -2.85 -23.56
N ALA A 69 1.24 -3.25 -24.76
CA ALA A 69 0.69 -2.30 -25.73
C ALA A 69 -0.66 -1.75 -25.26
N ARG A 70 -1.48 -2.59 -24.63
CA ARG A 70 -2.76 -2.17 -24.05
C ARG A 70 -2.56 -1.35 -22.77
N LEU A 71 -1.52 -1.64 -21.97
CA LEU A 71 -1.18 -0.80 -20.83
C LEU A 71 -0.87 0.64 -21.23
N MET A 72 -0.21 0.86 -22.37
CA MET A 72 0.04 2.21 -22.92
C MET A 72 -1.26 2.94 -23.30
N GLU A 73 -2.33 2.21 -23.58
CA GLU A 73 -3.68 2.76 -23.84
C GLU A 73 -4.51 2.93 -22.56
N GLY A 74 -3.95 2.57 -21.39
CA GLY A 74 -4.63 2.62 -20.10
C GLY A 74 -5.53 1.41 -19.81
N GLU A 75 -5.44 0.36 -20.64
CA GLU A 75 -6.25 -0.85 -20.49
C GLU A 75 -5.43 -2.00 -19.90
N VAL A 76 -5.97 -2.68 -18.89
CA VAL A 76 -5.38 -3.86 -18.26
C VAL A 76 -6.01 -5.12 -18.87
N THR A 77 -5.35 -5.69 -19.85
CA THR A 77 -5.79 -6.90 -20.55
C THR A 77 -4.73 -7.98 -20.50
N LEU A 78 -5.14 -9.25 -20.51
CA LEU A 78 -4.22 -10.39 -20.53
C LEU A 78 -3.34 -10.34 -21.78
N ALA A 79 -2.03 -10.52 -21.63
CA ALA A 79 -1.13 -10.71 -22.74
C ALA A 79 -1.44 -12.02 -23.49
N ARG A 80 -1.22 -12.02 -24.80
CA ARG A 80 -1.34 -13.26 -25.60
C ARG A 80 -0.34 -14.33 -25.14
N GLU A 81 0.86 -13.90 -24.78
CA GLU A 81 1.93 -14.74 -24.26
C GLU A 81 2.49 -14.05 -23.00
N PRO A 82 1.84 -14.23 -21.83
CA PRO A 82 2.25 -13.56 -20.62
C PRO A 82 3.60 -14.08 -20.13
N LEU A 83 4.45 -13.17 -19.65
CA LEU A 83 5.75 -13.50 -19.05
C LEU A 83 5.61 -14.03 -17.62
N SER A 84 4.47 -13.80 -16.99
CA SER A 84 4.12 -14.32 -15.67
C SER A 84 2.99 -15.35 -15.80
N PRO A 85 3.03 -16.49 -15.07
CA PRO A 85 1.99 -17.53 -15.14
C PRO A 85 0.63 -17.06 -14.59
N CYS A 86 0.64 -16.08 -13.72
CA CYS A 86 -0.54 -15.41 -13.16
C CYS A 86 -0.16 -14.01 -12.68
N PRO A 87 -1.12 -13.12 -12.33
CA PRO A 87 -0.80 -11.81 -11.79
C PRO A 87 0.17 -11.90 -10.60
N TYR A 88 1.16 -11.03 -10.57
CA TYR A 88 2.15 -10.87 -9.50
C TYR A 88 3.08 -12.06 -9.22
N ALA A 89 2.99 -13.20 -9.93
CA ALA A 89 3.84 -14.37 -9.61
C ALA A 89 5.33 -14.07 -9.77
N VAL A 90 5.71 -13.34 -10.81
CA VAL A 90 7.12 -12.97 -11.05
C VAL A 90 7.52 -11.80 -10.15
N GLU A 91 6.68 -10.79 -10.05
CA GLU A 91 6.96 -9.58 -9.26
C GLU A 91 7.15 -9.91 -7.77
N ASN A 92 6.24 -10.69 -7.17
CA ASN A 92 6.38 -11.18 -5.79
C ASN A 92 7.69 -11.96 -5.59
N ARG A 93 8.01 -12.86 -6.52
CA ARG A 93 9.23 -13.65 -6.46
C ARG A 93 10.50 -12.79 -6.57
N LEU A 94 10.48 -11.78 -7.45
CA LEU A 94 11.62 -10.87 -7.60
C LEU A 94 11.91 -10.09 -6.31
N VAL A 95 10.87 -9.57 -5.66
CA VAL A 95 11.02 -8.83 -4.38
C VAL A 95 11.65 -9.71 -3.30
N VAL A 96 11.13 -10.92 -3.07
CA VAL A 96 11.69 -11.78 -2.00
C VAL A 96 13.09 -12.29 -2.34
N ARG A 97 13.40 -12.54 -3.62
CA ARG A 97 14.75 -12.91 -4.04
C ARG A 97 15.74 -11.77 -3.92
N GLU A 98 15.34 -10.56 -4.27
CA GLU A 98 16.18 -9.38 -4.06
C GLU A 98 16.53 -9.23 -2.58
N LEU A 99 15.54 -9.40 -1.69
CA LEU A 99 15.74 -9.29 -0.25
C LEU A 99 16.59 -10.43 0.35
N PHE A 100 16.31 -11.67 0.00
CA PHE A 100 16.85 -12.81 0.74
C PHE A 100 17.97 -13.55 0.01
N ASP A 101 18.02 -13.50 -1.33
CA ASP A 101 19.08 -14.15 -2.11
C ASP A 101 20.21 -13.17 -2.47
N TYR A 102 19.85 -11.91 -2.82
CA TYR A 102 20.81 -10.94 -3.34
C TYR A 102 21.31 -9.94 -2.30
N CYS A 103 20.45 -9.55 -1.34
CA CYS A 103 20.77 -8.58 -0.27
C CYS A 103 20.49 -9.16 1.14
N PRO A 104 20.95 -10.39 1.46
CA PRO A 104 20.61 -11.07 2.71
C PRO A 104 21.05 -10.30 3.97
N GLU A 105 22.09 -9.48 3.87
CA GLU A 105 22.66 -8.71 4.99
C GLU A 105 21.70 -7.65 5.53
N ILE A 106 20.81 -7.14 4.66
CA ILE A 106 19.83 -6.11 5.03
C ILE A 106 18.40 -6.65 5.11
N SER A 107 18.20 -7.92 4.79
CA SER A 107 16.86 -8.53 4.65
C SER A 107 15.97 -8.40 5.89
N ARG A 108 16.55 -8.40 7.10
CA ARG A 108 15.81 -8.24 8.36
C ARG A 108 15.27 -6.82 8.60
N ARG A 109 15.59 -5.88 7.72
CA ARG A 109 15.03 -4.53 7.72
C ARG A 109 13.81 -4.38 6.81
N PHE A 110 13.34 -5.50 6.25
CA PHE A 110 12.21 -5.52 5.32
C PHE A 110 11.23 -6.62 5.65
N LEU A 111 9.95 -6.30 5.58
CA LEU A 111 8.82 -7.20 5.79
C LEU A 111 8.04 -7.32 4.48
N PRO A 112 8.36 -8.30 3.62
CA PRO A 112 7.71 -8.41 2.33
C PRO A 112 6.24 -8.81 2.45
N PHE A 113 5.37 -8.01 1.84
CA PHE A 113 4.00 -8.38 1.51
C PHE A 113 3.96 -8.86 0.07
N VAL A 114 3.06 -9.78 -0.21
CA VAL A 114 2.78 -10.22 -1.58
C VAL A 114 1.60 -9.44 -2.15
N CYS A 115 1.68 -9.11 -3.45
CA CYS A 115 0.55 -8.53 -4.16
C CYS A 115 -0.31 -9.61 -4.81
N ILE A 116 -1.61 -9.34 -4.95
CA ILE A 116 -2.58 -10.21 -5.61
C ILE A 116 -3.54 -9.42 -6.53
N ASP A 117 -4.04 -10.10 -7.55
CA ASP A 117 -5.25 -9.69 -8.29
C ASP A 117 -6.45 -10.42 -7.68
N PRO A 118 -7.44 -9.72 -7.15
CA PRO A 118 -8.53 -10.36 -6.41
C PRO A 118 -9.47 -11.22 -7.27
N GLY A 119 -9.48 -11.05 -8.60
CA GLY A 119 -10.47 -11.71 -9.46
C GLY A 119 -9.93 -12.65 -10.54
N ARG A 120 -8.62 -12.58 -10.89
CA ARG A 120 -8.04 -13.35 -11.99
C ARG A 120 -7.14 -14.47 -11.50
N ALA A 121 -7.17 -15.62 -12.15
CA ALA A 121 -6.27 -16.76 -11.94
C ALA A 121 -6.02 -17.09 -10.45
N VAL A 122 -7.05 -17.02 -9.60
CA VAL A 122 -6.96 -17.11 -8.14
C VAL A 122 -6.25 -18.39 -7.69
N ALA A 123 -6.64 -19.53 -8.21
CA ALA A 123 -6.05 -20.82 -7.85
C ALA A 123 -4.56 -20.90 -8.19
N GLU A 124 -4.15 -20.33 -9.33
CA GLU A 124 -2.75 -20.30 -9.73
C GLU A 124 -1.95 -19.33 -8.86
N GLN A 125 -2.52 -18.15 -8.53
CA GLN A 125 -1.87 -17.23 -7.59
C GLN A 125 -1.64 -17.90 -6.23
N ILE A 126 -2.65 -18.55 -5.63
CA ILE A 126 -2.51 -19.29 -4.36
C ILE A 126 -1.39 -20.33 -4.46
N ASN A 127 -1.36 -21.14 -5.52
CA ASN A 127 -0.30 -22.13 -5.74
C ASN A 127 1.10 -21.48 -5.81
N GLN A 128 1.24 -20.30 -6.45
CA GLN A 128 2.52 -19.58 -6.49
C GLN A 128 2.90 -19.01 -5.12
N LEU A 129 1.94 -18.50 -4.35
CA LEU A 129 2.17 -18.01 -2.99
C LEU A 129 2.59 -19.15 -2.04
N GLU A 130 1.95 -20.31 -2.11
CA GLU A 130 2.33 -21.51 -1.35
C GLU A 130 3.73 -22.01 -1.69
N LYS A 131 4.16 -21.89 -2.94
CA LYS A 131 5.54 -22.21 -3.34
C LYS A 131 6.51 -21.20 -2.76
N LEU A 132 6.16 -19.92 -2.80
CA LEU A 132 7.01 -18.83 -2.33
C LEU A 132 7.26 -18.89 -0.83
N GLU A 133 6.22 -19.16 -0.03
CA GLU A 133 6.31 -19.22 1.44
C GLU A 133 7.14 -20.39 1.98
N ARG A 134 7.42 -21.43 1.17
CA ARG A 134 8.30 -22.52 1.55
C ARG A 134 9.75 -22.07 1.74
N ASP A 135 10.15 -21.05 0.98
CA ASP A 135 11.54 -20.59 0.92
C ASP A 135 11.71 -19.24 1.61
N TYR A 136 10.66 -18.39 1.63
CA TYR A 136 10.73 -17.00 2.06
C TYR A 136 9.59 -16.62 3.01
N PRO A 137 9.85 -15.80 4.04
CA PRO A 137 8.79 -15.29 4.91
C PRO A 137 7.90 -14.27 4.19
N ILE A 138 6.58 -14.41 4.35
CA ILE A 138 5.56 -13.47 3.89
C ILE A 138 4.89 -12.86 5.13
N TYR A 139 4.76 -11.53 5.17
CA TYR A 139 4.21 -10.83 6.33
C TYR A 139 2.79 -10.29 6.12
N GLY A 140 2.29 -10.24 4.88
CA GLY A 140 0.96 -9.77 4.56
C GLY A 140 0.65 -9.80 3.07
N ILE A 141 -0.53 -9.33 2.73
CA ILE A 141 -1.04 -9.25 1.36
C ILE A 141 -1.38 -7.79 1.03
N LYS A 142 -0.80 -7.26 -0.04
CA LYS A 142 -1.20 -5.98 -0.64
C LYS A 142 -2.20 -6.23 -1.77
N VAL A 143 -3.28 -5.47 -1.77
CA VAL A 143 -4.27 -5.47 -2.85
C VAL A 143 -4.33 -4.09 -3.47
N ASN A 144 -4.03 -4.00 -4.76
CA ASN A 144 -4.18 -2.77 -5.54
C ASN A 144 -5.17 -3.01 -6.70
N PRO A 145 -6.48 -2.88 -6.45
CA PRO A 145 -7.51 -3.18 -7.44
C PRO A 145 -7.44 -2.28 -8.68
N VAL A 146 -7.03 -1.03 -8.51
CA VAL A 146 -6.87 -0.06 -9.61
C VAL A 146 -5.75 -0.49 -10.56
N ALA A 147 -4.61 -0.94 -10.02
CA ALA A 147 -3.49 -1.38 -10.85
C ALA A 147 -3.85 -2.59 -11.72
N CYS A 148 -4.71 -3.47 -11.21
CA CYS A 148 -5.18 -4.65 -11.92
C CYS A 148 -6.46 -4.42 -12.74
N GLN A 149 -7.18 -3.29 -12.53
CA GLN A 149 -8.56 -3.13 -12.99
C GLN A 149 -9.42 -4.36 -12.66
N SER A 150 -9.37 -4.76 -11.40
CA SER A 150 -10.06 -5.93 -10.85
C SER A 150 -10.77 -5.52 -9.57
N HIS A 151 -12.10 -5.61 -9.56
CA HIS A 151 -12.92 -5.06 -8.50
C HIS A 151 -12.64 -5.73 -7.15
N VAL A 152 -12.44 -4.93 -6.09
CA VAL A 152 -12.09 -5.43 -4.76
C VAL A 152 -13.13 -6.43 -4.19
N THR A 153 -14.40 -6.28 -4.55
CA THR A 153 -15.47 -7.20 -4.13
C THR A 153 -15.31 -8.63 -4.63
N GLU A 154 -14.40 -8.88 -5.60
CA GLU A 154 -14.06 -10.26 -6.00
C GLU A 154 -13.48 -11.07 -4.83
N LEU A 155 -12.92 -10.44 -3.82
CA LEU A 155 -12.51 -11.11 -2.57
C LEU A 155 -13.67 -11.78 -1.82
N LEU A 156 -14.90 -11.33 -2.01
CA LEU A 156 -16.09 -11.99 -1.46
C LEU A 156 -16.64 -13.11 -2.37
N ARG A 157 -16.08 -13.26 -3.57
CA ARG A 157 -16.52 -14.19 -4.62
C ARG A 157 -15.38 -15.13 -5.03
N ARG A 158 -14.79 -14.91 -6.20
CA ARG A 158 -13.70 -15.73 -6.77
C ARG A 158 -12.44 -15.69 -5.92
N GLY A 159 -12.10 -14.51 -5.39
CA GLY A 159 -10.91 -14.27 -4.57
C GLY A 159 -11.02 -14.71 -3.11
N ARG A 160 -12.11 -15.36 -2.69
CA ARG A 160 -12.30 -15.78 -1.28
C ARG A 160 -11.13 -16.62 -0.74
N ALA A 161 -10.50 -17.41 -1.60
CA ALA A 161 -9.36 -18.22 -1.22
C ALA A 161 -8.18 -17.40 -0.66
N PHE A 162 -8.02 -16.12 -1.05
CA PHE A 162 -7.00 -15.25 -0.46
C PHE A 162 -7.31 -14.89 0.99
N LEU A 163 -8.59 -14.69 1.34
CA LEU A 163 -9.00 -14.43 2.73
C LEU A 163 -8.75 -15.66 3.60
N ASP A 164 -9.01 -16.85 3.07
CA ASP A 164 -8.74 -18.10 3.77
C ASP A 164 -7.24 -18.35 3.91
N PHE A 165 -6.44 -18.09 2.86
CA PHE A 165 -4.98 -18.15 2.88
C PHE A 165 -4.38 -17.24 3.97
N ALA A 166 -4.86 -15.99 4.05
CA ALA A 166 -4.38 -15.04 5.05
C ALA A 166 -4.74 -15.45 6.49
N ARG A 167 -5.97 -15.96 6.70
CA ARG A 167 -6.42 -16.47 8.00
C ARG A 167 -5.56 -17.63 8.49
N GLU A 168 -5.27 -18.61 7.63
CA GLU A 168 -4.48 -19.79 7.96
C GLU A 168 -3.04 -19.45 8.37
N ARG A 169 -2.52 -18.33 7.86
CA ARG A 169 -1.13 -17.87 8.07
C ARG A 169 -1.03 -16.72 9.05
N ASP A 170 -2.17 -16.27 9.57
CA ASP A 170 -2.27 -15.11 10.46
C ASP A 170 -1.54 -13.88 9.90
N ILE A 171 -1.82 -13.53 8.63
CA ILE A 171 -1.24 -12.36 7.97
C ILE A 171 -2.31 -11.33 7.58
N PRO A 172 -2.01 -10.02 7.64
CA PRO A 172 -2.94 -8.95 7.35
C PRO A 172 -3.07 -8.63 5.86
N PHE A 173 -4.09 -7.82 5.54
CA PHE A 173 -4.26 -7.18 4.24
C PHE A 173 -3.99 -5.67 4.31
N LEU A 174 -3.31 -5.13 3.29
CA LEU A 174 -3.20 -3.70 3.04
C LEU A 174 -3.89 -3.40 1.70
N PHE A 175 -4.96 -2.61 1.74
CA PHE A 175 -5.74 -2.23 0.56
C PHE A 175 -5.33 -0.85 0.05
N HIS A 176 -5.03 -0.73 -1.24
CA HIS A 176 -5.19 0.54 -1.91
C HIS A 176 -6.69 0.82 -1.98
N ALA A 177 -7.18 1.75 -1.18
CA ALA A 177 -8.58 2.12 -1.13
C ALA A 177 -8.74 3.62 -1.37
N THR A 178 -9.79 3.99 -2.06
CA THR A 178 -10.07 5.37 -2.42
C THR A 178 -11.51 5.77 -2.11
N THR A 179 -11.74 7.07 -2.05
CA THR A 179 -13.07 7.67 -1.96
C THR A 179 -13.33 8.59 -3.17
N LEU A 180 -12.46 8.53 -4.19
CA LEU A 180 -12.56 9.35 -5.39
C LEU A 180 -13.81 9.01 -6.18
N PRO A 181 -14.65 10.01 -6.52
CA PRO A 181 -15.79 9.80 -7.39
C PRO A 181 -15.38 9.24 -8.76
N GLY A 182 -16.04 8.15 -9.18
CA GLY A 182 -15.82 7.54 -10.50
C GLY A 182 -14.66 6.55 -10.59
N GLU A 183 -13.87 6.36 -9.54
CA GLU A 183 -13.02 5.18 -9.43
C GLU A 183 -13.91 3.98 -9.04
N GLU A 184 -13.83 2.87 -9.79
CA GLU A 184 -14.80 1.76 -9.63
C GLU A 184 -14.20 0.52 -8.96
N TYR A 185 -12.87 0.38 -8.90
CA TYR A 185 -12.25 -0.89 -8.51
C TYR A 185 -11.95 -0.99 -7.01
N SER A 186 -11.63 0.13 -6.34
CA SER A 186 -11.11 0.15 -4.98
C SER A 186 -11.84 1.10 -4.03
N GLN A 187 -13.14 1.34 -4.26
CA GLN A 187 -13.93 2.20 -3.39
C GLN A 187 -13.90 1.70 -1.94
N ALA A 188 -13.63 2.60 -0.99
CA ALA A 188 -13.66 2.27 0.43
C ALA A 188 -15.00 1.66 0.86
N ALA A 189 -16.10 2.16 0.31
CA ALA A 189 -17.44 1.63 0.53
C ALA A 189 -17.58 0.14 0.18
N ASP A 190 -16.82 -0.35 -0.80
CA ASP A 190 -16.81 -1.74 -1.23
C ASP A 190 -15.83 -2.62 -0.43
N VAL A 191 -14.81 -2.01 0.19
CA VAL A 191 -13.86 -2.72 1.06
C VAL A 191 -14.47 -3.00 2.44
N PHE A 192 -15.22 -2.06 3.03
CA PHE A 192 -15.83 -2.24 4.35
C PHE A 192 -16.67 -3.51 4.51
N PRO A 193 -17.51 -3.91 3.55
CA PRO A 193 -18.24 -5.18 3.64
C PRO A 193 -17.33 -6.43 3.71
N ILE A 194 -16.10 -6.37 3.18
CA ILE A 194 -15.11 -7.45 3.30
C ILE A 194 -14.60 -7.52 4.72
N VAL A 195 -14.20 -6.37 5.26
CA VAL A 195 -13.62 -6.21 6.60
C VAL A 195 -14.60 -6.63 7.70
N GLU A 196 -15.85 -6.17 7.60
CA GLU A 196 -16.91 -6.45 8.57
C GLU A 196 -17.32 -7.93 8.61
N ARG A 197 -17.20 -8.63 7.47
CA ARG A 197 -17.49 -10.06 7.36
C ARG A 197 -16.34 -10.96 7.81
N ARG A 198 -15.16 -10.40 8.05
CA ARG A 198 -13.95 -11.13 8.40
C ARG A 198 -13.24 -10.49 9.61
N PRO A 199 -13.94 -10.40 10.76
CA PRO A 199 -13.41 -9.77 11.97
C PRO A 199 -12.16 -10.47 12.53
N GLU A 200 -11.92 -11.71 12.12
CA GLU A 200 -10.72 -12.48 12.48
C GLU A 200 -9.48 -12.10 11.69
N LEU A 201 -9.62 -11.33 10.60
CA LEU A 201 -8.51 -10.83 9.80
C LEU A 201 -8.21 -9.37 10.15
N ARG A 202 -6.98 -8.94 9.89
CA ARG A 202 -6.50 -7.56 10.08
C ARG A 202 -6.40 -6.85 8.74
N PHE A 203 -6.84 -5.59 8.70
CA PHE A 203 -6.91 -4.81 7.48
C PHE A 203 -6.36 -3.41 7.65
N CYS A 204 -5.63 -2.91 6.66
CA CYS A 204 -5.21 -1.52 6.57
C CYS A 204 -5.73 -0.89 5.28
N PHE A 205 -6.28 0.31 5.38
CA PHE A 205 -6.65 1.15 4.25
C PHE A 205 -5.53 2.16 3.98
N ALA A 206 -5.06 2.22 2.75
CA ALA A 206 -4.00 3.15 2.38
C ALA A 206 -4.48 4.60 2.22
N HIS A 207 -3.51 5.55 2.29
CA HIS A 207 -3.65 6.94 1.88
C HIS A 207 -4.72 7.73 2.66
N CYS A 208 -4.81 7.52 3.98
CA CYS A 208 -5.73 8.24 4.87
C CYS A 208 -7.19 8.20 4.41
N LEU A 209 -7.59 7.26 3.54
CA LEU A 209 -8.93 7.22 2.92
C LEU A 209 -9.30 8.57 2.28
N LEU A 210 -8.31 9.29 1.72
CA LEU A 210 -8.42 10.66 1.19
C LEU A 210 -9.10 11.63 2.18
N PHE A 211 -8.82 11.43 3.47
CA PHE A 211 -9.31 12.26 4.58
C PHE A 211 -10.84 12.28 4.75
N HIS A 212 -11.54 11.30 4.19
CA HIS A 212 -13.00 11.21 4.28
C HIS A 212 -13.43 10.86 5.71
N ARG A 213 -14.04 11.82 6.39
CA ARG A 213 -14.37 11.76 7.82
C ARG A 213 -15.19 10.52 8.19
N GLU A 214 -16.30 10.26 7.49
CA GLU A 214 -17.18 9.13 7.79
C GLU A 214 -16.47 7.79 7.69
N PHE A 215 -15.61 7.60 6.67
CA PHE A 215 -14.87 6.35 6.51
C PHE A 215 -13.75 6.20 7.53
N LEU A 216 -13.10 7.29 7.94
CA LEU A 216 -12.13 7.27 9.03
C LEU A 216 -12.80 6.91 10.36
N GLU A 217 -13.95 7.53 10.68
CA GLU A 217 -14.76 7.21 11.87
C GLU A 217 -15.24 5.74 11.84
N ARG A 218 -15.64 5.24 10.67
CA ARG A 218 -16.03 3.83 10.50
C ARG A 218 -14.83 2.88 10.70
N ALA A 219 -13.66 3.23 10.18
CA ALA A 219 -12.44 2.46 10.40
C ALA A 219 -12.05 2.42 11.88
N ASP A 220 -12.12 3.56 12.57
CA ASP A 220 -11.81 3.68 14.00
C ASP A 220 -12.77 2.88 14.90
N ALA A 221 -14.00 2.69 14.47
CA ALA A 221 -14.98 1.87 15.18
C ALA A 221 -14.73 0.34 15.07
N LEU A 222 -13.81 -0.10 14.21
CA LEU A 222 -13.51 -1.50 13.96
C LEU A 222 -12.17 -1.90 14.58
N SER A 223 -12.16 -2.91 15.46
CA SER A 223 -10.97 -3.35 16.19
C SER A 223 -9.90 -4.02 15.31
N ASN A 224 -10.26 -4.44 14.09
CA ASN A 224 -9.42 -5.15 13.14
C ASN A 224 -8.98 -4.27 11.95
N VAL A 225 -9.13 -2.96 12.05
CA VAL A 225 -8.86 -2.00 10.97
C VAL A 225 -7.85 -0.95 11.39
N TRP A 226 -6.95 -0.64 10.46
CA TRP A 226 -5.99 0.47 10.51
C TRP A 226 -6.08 1.28 9.22
N VAL A 227 -5.50 2.49 9.26
CA VAL A 227 -5.41 3.39 8.10
C VAL A 227 -3.99 3.95 8.04
N ASP A 228 -3.31 3.81 6.90
CA ASP A 228 -1.96 4.36 6.77
C ASP A 228 -1.93 5.80 6.26
N THR A 229 -0.82 6.46 6.55
CA THR A 229 -0.57 7.86 6.16
C THR A 229 0.21 7.97 4.85
N ALA A 230 0.35 6.90 4.10
CA ALA A 230 1.19 6.82 2.91
C ALA A 230 0.94 7.96 1.91
N ALA A 231 2.02 8.59 1.45
CA ALA A 231 2.02 9.75 0.56
C ALA A 231 1.22 10.95 1.09
N MET A 232 1.26 11.22 2.39
CA MET A 232 0.50 12.27 3.07
C MET A 232 0.58 13.62 2.33
N LYS A 233 1.78 14.08 2.02
CA LYS A 233 1.97 15.37 1.36
C LYS A 233 1.31 15.41 -0.02
N ILE A 234 1.49 14.39 -0.83
CA ILE A 234 0.91 14.31 -2.18
C ILE A 234 -0.62 14.26 -2.10
N GLN A 235 -1.20 13.53 -1.13
CA GLN A 235 -2.65 13.46 -0.94
C GLN A 235 -3.23 14.82 -0.55
N VAL A 236 -2.54 15.59 0.30
CA VAL A 236 -2.93 16.95 0.68
C VAL A 236 -2.82 17.91 -0.51
N GLU A 237 -1.71 17.87 -1.26
CA GLU A 237 -1.53 18.69 -2.48
C GLU A 237 -2.62 18.39 -3.52
N TRP A 238 -2.97 17.13 -3.70
CA TRP A 238 -4.02 16.72 -4.63
C TRP A 238 -5.39 17.32 -4.29
N LEU A 239 -5.78 17.33 -3.00
CA LEU A 239 -7.02 17.98 -2.58
C LEU A 239 -7.05 19.46 -2.93
N ARG A 240 -5.89 20.14 -2.87
CA ARG A 240 -5.78 21.58 -3.18
C ARG A 240 -5.86 21.86 -4.68
N GLU A 241 -5.25 21.04 -5.50
CA GLU A 241 -5.20 21.22 -6.97
C GLU A 241 -6.48 20.78 -7.67
N GLU A 242 -7.12 19.72 -7.19
CA GLU A 242 -8.29 19.08 -7.82
C GLU A 242 -9.62 19.43 -7.12
N THR A 243 -9.77 20.66 -6.63
CA THR A 243 -11.02 21.12 -6.01
C THR A 243 -12.23 20.84 -6.89
N GLY A 244 -13.16 20.01 -6.39
CA GLY A 244 -14.38 19.62 -7.09
C GLY A 244 -14.36 18.26 -7.79
N LYS A 245 -13.19 17.60 -7.89
CA LYS A 245 -13.06 16.22 -8.39
C LYS A 245 -12.70 15.21 -7.31
N THR A 246 -12.44 15.69 -6.11
CA THR A 246 -12.09 14.91 -4.93
C THR A 246 -13.26 14.84 -3.95
N VAL A 247 -12.99 14.40 -2.73
CA VAL A 247 -13.97 14.37 -1.63
C VAL A 247 -14.50 15.79 -1.38
N PRO A 248 -15.83 15.99 -1.30
CA PRO A 248 -16.39 17.30 -0.96
C PRO A 248 -15.85 17.82 0.39
N ALA A 249 -15.55 19.11 0.49
CA ALA A 249 -14.99 19.71 1.70
C ALA A 249 -15.83 19.44 2.97
N SER A 250 -17.15 19.33 2.83
CA SER A 250 -18.06 18.99 3.95
C SER A 250 -17.90 17.57 4.49
N GLN A 251 -17.27 16.68 3.70
CA GLN A 251 -17.02 15.29 4.05
C GLN A 251 -15.59 15.05 4.55
N LEU A 252 -14.71 16.04 4.44
CA LEU A 252 -13.34 15.95 4.95
C LEU A 252 -13.30 16.03 6.47
N VAL A 253 -12.25 15.47 7.05
CA VAL A 253 -11.86 15.78 8.44
C VAL A 253 -11.54 17.26 8.53
N ASP A 254 -11.96 17.90 9.61
CA ASP A 254 -11.62 19.32 9.89
C ASP A 254 -10.13 19.42 10.25
N ALA A 255 -9.33 19.90 9.30
CA ALA A 255 -7.88 20.02 9.40
C ALA A 255 -7.38 21.17 8.49
N ASP A 256 -6.17 21.65 8.77
CA ASP A 256 -5.49 22.66 7.95
C ASP A 256 -4.79 21.99 6.75
N TYR A 257 -5.47 21.94 5.61
CA TYR A 257 -4.96 21.35 4.37
C TYR A 257 -3.92 22.21 3.64
N ASP A 258 -3.50 23.33 4.18
CA ASP A 258 -2.35 24.09 3.68
C ASP A 258 -1.02 23.56 4.22
N ASP A 259 -1.07 22.78 5.31
CA ASP A 259 0.09 22.13 5.93
C ASP A 259 -0.15 20.63 6.17
N HIS A 260 0.51 19.78 5.39
CA HIS A 260 0.39 18.32 5.50
C HIS A 260 0.83 17.78 6.88
N MET A 261 1.74 18.48 7.58
CA MET A 261 2.17 18.09 8.94
C MET A 261 1.04 18.34 9.96
N GLN A 262 0.27 19.41 9.80
CA GLN A 262 -0.91 19.66 10.63
C GLN A 262 -2.05 18.67 10.33
N VAL A 263 -2.25 18.30 9.06
CA VAL A 263 -3.20 17.24 8.69
C VAL A 263 -2.80 15.92 9.37
N MET A 264 -1.51 15.52 9.25
CA MET A 264 -0.98 14.32 9.91
C MET A 264 -1.24 14.36 11.42
N ARG A 265 -0.95 15.48 12.07
CA ARG A 265 -1.16 15.66 13.50
C ARG A 265 -2.63 15.50 13.87
N THR A 266 -3.52 16.20 13.16
CA THR A 266 -4.97 16.15 13.39
C THR A 266 -5.51 14.72 13.29
N LEU A 267 -5.08 13.96 12.28
CA LEU A 267 -5.50 12.57 12.11
C LEU A 267 -5.00 11.67 13.24
N CYS A 268 -3.72 11.77 13.59
CA CYS A 268 -3.13 10.94 14.64
C CYS A 268 -3.66 11.28 16.04
N GLU A 269 -4.01 12.55 16.32
CA GLU A 269 -4.64 12.96 17.57
C GLU A 269 -6.10 12.48 17.65
N ARG A 270 -6.82 12.50 16.52
CA ARG A 270 -8.24 12.12 16.46
C ARG A 270 -8.44 10.61 16.43
N PHE A 271 -7.55 9.86 15.76
CA PHE A 271 -7.64 8.41 15.56
C PHE A 271 -6.36 7.69 16.02
N PRO A 272 -5.95 7.85 17.30
CA PRO A 272 -4.61 7.47 17.75
C PRO A 272 -4.35 5.95 17.72
N ASP A 273 -5.38 5.12 17.77
CA ASP A 273 -5.26 3.64 17.75
C ASP A 273 -5.49 3.04 16.36
N THR A 274 -5.83 3.88 15.38
CA THR A 274 -6.19 3.47 14.01
C THR A 274 -5.12 3.86 13.00
N MET A 275 -4.46 5.02 13.19
CA MET A 275 -3.46 5.50 12.24
C MET A 275 -2.16 4.70 12.36
N ILE A 276 -1.58 4.35 11.22
CA ILE A 276 -0.21 3.82 11.09
C ILE A 276 0.58 4.67 10.09
N TRP A 277 1.89 4.82 10.33
CA TRP A 277 2.73 5.63 9.47
C TRP A 277 3.28 4.81 8.29
N GLY A 278 3.30 5.41 7.10
CA GLY A 278 3.89 4.89 5.88
C GLY A 278 4.26 6.00 4.92
N THR A 279 5.25 5.78 4.06
CA THR A 279 5.75 6.80 3.12
C THR A 279 5.18 6.69 1.72
N ASP A 280 4.73 5.51 1.29
CA ASP A 280 4.44 5.19 -0.11
C ASP A 280 5.67 5.34 -1.03
N SER A 281 6.88 5.19 -0.46
CA SER A 281 8.13 5.29 -1.24
C SER A 281 8.11 4.30 -2.41
N PRO A 282 8.46 4.71 -3.64
CA PRO A 282 8.96 5.99 -4.11
C PRO A 282 7.87 6.95 -4.63
N ALA A 283 6.57 6.67 -4.47
CA ALA A 283 5.46 7.48 -5.00
C ALA A 283 5.28 8.85 -4.32
N TYR A 284 6.23 9.24 -3.47
CA TYR A 284 6.30 10.57 -2.85
C TYR A 284 6.70 11.69 -3.82
N SER A 285 7.21 11.36 -5.01
CA SER A 285 7.48 12.34 -6.07
C SER A 285 6.79 11.87 -7.35
N TYR A 286 5.55 12.29 -7.52
CA TYR A 286 4.68 11.81 -8.59
C TYR A 286 4.57 12.84 -9.71
N VAL A 287 5.04 12.45 -10.89
CA VAL A 287 4.89 13.23 -12.14
C VAL A 287 4.22 12.34 -13.16
N CYS A 288 3.13 12.76 -13.73
CA CYS A 288 2.47 12.00 -14.77
C CYS A 288 1.97 12.87 -15.93
N ARG A 289 1.81 12.20 -17.06
CA ARG A 289 1.22 12.74 -18.26
C ARG A 289 0.05 11.87 -18.69
N ARG A 290 -1.16 12.39 -18.52
CA ARG A 290 -2.39 11.65 -18.86
C ARG A 290 -3.04 12.19 -20.14
N LYS A 291 -3.44 11.28 -21.03
CA LYS A 291 -4.19 11.63 -22.24
C LYS A 291 -5.63 11.97 -21.87
N GLN A 292 -6.11 13.11 -22.35
CA GLN A 292 -7.52 13.51 -22.24
C GLN A 292 -8.33 13.11 -23.48
N ALA A 293 -9.67 13.16 -23.36
CA ALA A 293 -10.63 12.75 -24.40
C ALA A 293 -10.45 13.42 -25.77
N GLU A 294 -9.80 14.53 -25.93
CA GLU A 294 -9.60 15.22 -27.19
C GLU A 294 -8.19 15.06 -27.79
N GLY A 295 -7.43 14.03 -27.34
CA GLY A 295 -6.05 13.83 -27.76
C GLY A 295 -5.06 14.82 -27.15
N LYS A 296 -5.51 15.71 -26.29
CA LYS A 296 -4.64 16.58 -25.49
C LYS A 296 -4.04 15.79 -24.34
N PHE A 297 -2.84 16.20 -23.91
CA PHE A 297 -2.21 15.66 -22.72
C PHE A 297 -2.36 16.65 -21.58
N TYR A 298 -2.66 16.10 -20.42
CA TYR A 298 -2.62 16.79 -19.15
C TYR A 298 -1.36 16.34 -18.41
N GLU A 299 -0.56 17.28 -17.98
CA GLU A 299 0.61 17.02 -17.14
C GLU A 299 0.33 17.59 -15.75
N PHE A 300 0.57 16.79 -14.72
CA PHE A 300 0.59 17.28 -13.36
C PHE A 300 1.80 16.72 -12.61
N SER A 301 2.25 17.46 -11.63
CA SER A 301 3.39 17.13 -10.80
C SER A 301 3.02 17.37 -9.35
N LEU A 302 2.82 16.28 -8.62
CA LEU A 302 2.67 16.30 -7.18
C LEU A 302 4.04 15.98 -6.59
N LYS A 303 4.55 16.85 -5.72
CA LYS A 303 5.89 16.72 -5.17
C LYS A 303 5.87 16.56 -3.68
N GLY A 304 6.24 15.38 -3.24
CA GLY A 304 6.66 15.08 -1.90
C GLY A 304 8.05 14.47 -1.94
N THR A 305 8.72 14.38 -0.84
CA THR A 305 9.99 13.69 -0.69
C THR A 305 9.90 12.72 0.48
N TYR A 306 10.85 11.79 0.57
CA TYR A 306 10.94 10.92 1.74
C TYR A 306 11.13 11.72 3.04
N GLU A 307 11.85 12.85 2.94
CA GLU A 307 12.08 13.79 4.02
C GLU A 307 10.80 14.54 4.44
N ASP A 308 9.89 14.83 3.52
CA ASP A 308 8.59 15.44 3.85
C ASP A 308 7.72 14.48 4.68
N GLU A 309 7.68 13.19 4.34
CA GLU A 309 6.94 12.17 5.08
C GLU A 309 7.55 11.92 6.47
N LEU A 310 8.89 11.95 6.56
CA LEU A 310 9.60 11.91 7.84
C LEU A 310 9.35 13.15 8.68
N ALA A 311 9.37 14.35 8.08
CA ALA A 311 9.09 15.59 8.78
C ALA A 311 7.68 15.58 9.37
N ALA A 312 6.70 15.05 8.66
CA ALA A 312 5.34 14.89 9.16
C ALA A 312 5.28 13.95 10.38
N LEU A 313 6.01 12.83 10.35
CA LEU A 313 6.13 11.94 11.51
C LEU A 313 6.80 12.63 12.69
N HIS A 314 7.96 13.29 12.46
CA HIS A 314 8.74 13.92 13.51
C HIS A 314 8.07 15.18 14.11
N ALA A 315 7.12 15.79 13.40
CA ALA A 315 6.31 16.89 13.92
C ALA A 315 5.26 16.44 14.95
N LEU A 316 4.99 15.14 15.07
CA LEU A 316 4.10 14.61 16.10
C LEU A 316 4.77 14.63 17.48
N PRO A 317 4.00 14.73 18.58
CA PRO A 317 4.49 14.41 19.91
C PRO A 317 5.08 12.99 19.97
N GLU A 318 6.17 12.79 20.71
CA GLU A 318 6.92 11.52 20.77
C GLU A 318 6.02 10.30 21.02
N ALA A 319 5.06 10.42 21.93
CA ALA A 319 4.12 9.33 22.24
C ALA A 319 3.24 8.95 21.03
N LEU A 320 2.86 9.91 20.19
CA LEU A 320 2.13 9.64 18.95
C LEU A 320 3.06 9.08 17.87
N GLN A 321 4.30 9.58 17.74
CA GLN A 321 5.28 9.01 16.82
C GLN A 321 5.45 7.51 17.08
N GLN A 322 5.76 7.14 18.34
CA GLN A 322 5.93 5.74 18.73
C GLN A 322 4.66 4.92 18.49
N ARG A 323 3.48 5.51 18.72
CA ARG A 323 2.22 4.82 18.51
C ARG A 323 1.99 4.48 17.04
N VAL A 324 2.09 5.47 16.14
CA VAL A 324 1.75 5.30 14.73
C VAL A 324 2.86 4.61 13.92
N SER A 325 4.15 4.79 14.29
CA SER A 325 5.27 4.18 13.58
C SER A 325 5.72 2.84 14.15
N ASN A 326 5.18 2.42 15.30
CA ASN A 326 5.53 1.13 15.91
C ASN A 326 4.30 0.39 16.42
N ARG A 327 3.71 0.81 17.55
CA ARG A 327 2.71 0.01 18.28
C ARG A 327 1.53 -0.38 17.38
N ASN A 328 0.90 0.56 16.71
CA ASN A 328 -0.24 0.30 15.83
C ASN A 328 0.17 -0.57 14.64
N THR A 329 1.37 -0.35 14.09
CA THR A 329 1.92 -1.16 13.00
C THR A 329 2.16 -2.60 13.45
N LEU A 330 2.68 -2.82 14.66
CA LEU A 330 2.83 -4.16 15.23
C LEU A 330 1.48 -4.84 15.48
N ASP A 331 0.48 -4.09 15.95
CA ASP A 331 -0.88 -4.60 16.14
C ASP A 331 -1.53 -4.99 14.80
N PHE A 332 -1.28 -4.22 13.75
CA PHE A 332 -1.68 -4.58 12.39
C PHE A 332 -0.98 -5.83 11.88
N LEU A 333 0.35 -5.93 12.06
CA LEU A 333 1.16 -7.04 11.53
C LEU A 333 0.94 -8.35 12.27
N PHE A 334 0.79 -8.32 13.60
CA PHE A 334 0.83 -9.51 14.47
C PHE A 334 -0.40 -9.70 15.36
N GLY A 335 -1.34 -8.78 15.32
CA GLY A 335 -2.49 -8.75 16.22
C GLY A 335 -2.25 -7.95 17.51
N ARG A 336 -3.34 -7.49 18.12
CA ARG A 336 -3.29 -6.75 19.38
C ARG A 336 -2.89 -7.71 20.52
N THR A 337 -1.94 -7.33 21.35
CA THR A 337 -1.65 -8.03 22.61
C THR A 337 -2.69 -7.63 23.64
N HIS A 338 -3.36 -8.61 24.23
CA HIS A 338 -4.35 -8.45 25.31
C HIS A 338 -3.69 -8.15 26.65
#